data_c180f2e5e93aac475fa8b86cba42dd1c
#
_entry.id   c180f2e5e93aac475fa8b86cba42dd1c
#
_cell.length_a   1.000
_cell.length_b   1.000
_cell.length_c   1.000
_cell.angle_alpha   90.00
_cell.angle_beta   90.00
_cell.angle_gamma   90.00
#
_symmetry.space_group_name_H-M   'P 1'
#
loop_
_entity.id
_entity.type
_entity.pdbx_description
1 polymer ?
#
loop_
_entity_poly.entity_id
_entity_poly.type
_entity_poly.pdbx_seq_one_letter_code
_entity_poly.pdbx_strand_id
1 'polypeptide(L)'
;MTFFPWKTLLLVLLTFPLTTVTAEESHWSFVPPQRPSLPLIENTPWCRTPVDYFVLQRQQQRSLEPSLQAPRDVLIRRASMDLTGLPPTRQQVESFQNDKQPGAWNRVIERLLASPRYGERWGRHWLDLARYADSNGFEFDFVRPHAWHYRDYVIASFNQDKPYDTFVREQLAGDEINRDDFSCWVATGFC
;
A
#
# COMPACT_ATOMS: atom_id res chain seq x y z
N MET A 1 -31.30 81.03 -28.97
CA MET A 1 -29.94 80.67 -29.40
C MET A 1 -29.09 80.45 -28.16
N THR A 2 -29.00 79.22 -27.63
CA THR A 2 -28.19 78.89 -26.50
C THR A 2 -27.38 77.61 -26.82
N PHE A 3 -26.09 77.85 -27.03
CA PHE A 3 -25.11 76.82 -27.35
C PHE A 3 -24.89 75.91 -26.12
N PHE A 4 -25.06 74.62 -26.31
CA PHE A 4 -24.70 73.57 -25.30
C PHE A 4 -23.28 73.11 -25.58
N PRO A 5 -22.34 73.18 -24.63
CA PRO A 5 -20.99 72.63 -24.79
C PRO A 5 -20.92 71.16 -24.40
N TRP A 6 -20.79 70.28 -25.35
CA TRP A 6 -20.57 68.87 -25.18
C TRP A 6 -19.07 68.56 -25.21
N LYS A 7 -18.38 68.74 -24.14
CA LYS A 7 -16.98 68.29 -24.00
C LYS A 7 -16.68 67.97 -22.53
N THR A 8 -17.20 66.87 -22.06
CA THR A 8 -16.58 66.15 -20.98
C THR A 8 -17.03 64.71 -21.08
N LEU A 9 -16.38 63.99 -22.03
CA LEU A 9 -16.42 62.53 -22.04
C LEU A 9 -15.48 62.07 -20.91
N LEU A 10 -16.04 61.77 -19.72
CA LEU A 10 -15.33 61.25 -18.57
C LEU A 10 -14.98 59.80 -18.92
N LEU A 11 -13.70 59.57 -19.27
CA LEU A 11 -13.13 58.24 -19.45
C LEU A 11 -13.01 57.59 -18.07
N VAL A 12 -14.03 56.87 -17.64
CA VAL A 12 -13.97 56.03 -16.46
C VAL A 12 -13.15 54.80 -16.84
N LEU A 13 -11.84 54.87 -16.61
CA LEU A 13 -10.97 53.70 -16.59
C LEU A 13 -11.42 52.79 -15.45
N LEU A 14 -12.20 51.76 -15.77
CA LEU A 14 -12.47 50.66 -14.88
C LEU A 14 -11.14 49.92 -14.64
N THR A 15 -10.43 50.31 -13.58
CA THR A 15 -9.34 49.53 -13.02
C THR A 15 -9.97 48.33 -12.34
N PHE A 16 -10.16 47.24 -13.07
CA PHE A 16 -10.38 45.93 -12.49
C PHE A 16 -9.09 45.56 -11.77
N PRO A 17 -9.13 45.29 -10.42
CA PRO A 17 -8.00 44.70 -9.79
C PRO A 17 -7.77 43.34 -10.48
N LEU A 18 -6.59 43.16 -11.11
CA LEU A 18 -6.11 41.85 -11.48
C LEU A 18 -5.94 41.09 -10.15
N THR A 19 -6.98 40.38 -9.74
CA THR A 19 -6.82 39.33 -8.73
C THR A 19 -5.89 38.30 -9.34
N THR A 20 -4.62 38.32 -8.94
CA THR A 20 -3.70 37.26 -9.23
C THR A 20 -4.35 36.00 -8.61
N VAL A 21 -4.87 35.14 -9.46
CA VAL A 21 -5.24 33.77 -9.06
C VAL A 21 -3.94 33.14 -8.64
N THR A 22 -3.67 33.16 -7.34
CA THR A 22 -2.62 32.34 -6.76
C THR A 22 -2.98 30.90 -7.13
N ALA A 23 -2.12 30.24 -7.91
CA ALA A 23 -2.30 28.83 -8.19
C ALA A 23 -2.45 28.14 -6.84
N GLU A 24 -3.64 27.57 -6.60
CA GLU A 24 -3.92 26.82 -5.37
C GLU A 24 -2.89 25.71 -5.32
N GLU A 25 -2.05 25.70 -4.29
CA GLU A 25 -1.04 24.67 -4.13
C GLU A 25 -1.74 23.32 -4.16
N SER A 26 -1.38 22.50 -5.16
CA SER A 26 -1.96 21.17 -5.31
C SER A 26 -1.77 20.38 -4.02
N HIS A 27 -2.86 19.83 -3.49
CA HIS A 27 -2.79 19.01 -2.29
C HIS A 27 -1.76 17.88 -2.47
N TRP A 28 -0.98 17.59 -1.45
CA TRP A 28 0.14 16.65 -1.50
C TRP A 28 -0.22 15.29 -2.12
N SER A 29 -1.47 14.82 -1.96
CA SER A 29 -1.92 13.54 -2.52
C SER A 29 -2.03 13.51 -4.05
N PHE A 30 -2.05 14.67 -4.70
CA PHE A 30 -2.06 14.80 -6.17
C PHE A 30 -0.67 15.11 -6.75
N VAL A 31 0.32 15.30 -5.88
CA VAL A 31 1.70 15.48 -6.31
C VAL A 31 2.34 14.10 -6.52
N PRO A 32 2.86 13.78 -7.72
CA PRO A 32 3.51 12.51 -7.95
C PRO A 32 4.64 12.24 -6.95
N PRO A 33 4.76 11.04 -6.38
CA PRO A 33 5.82 10.70 -5.45
C PRO A 33 7.20 10.92 -6.09
N GLN A 34 8.08 11.61 -5.37
CA GLN A 34 9.46 11.80 -5.76
C GLN A 34 10.38 11.08 -4.78
N ARG A 35 11.47 10.50 -5.28
CA ARG A 35 12.44 9.84 -4.43
C ARG A 35 13.25 10.90 -3.67
N PRO A 36 13.12 11.01 -2.34
CA PRO A 36 13.86 12.00 -1.57
C PRO A 36 15.35 11.63 -1.50
N SER A 37 16.21 12.62 -1.29
CA SER A 37 17.61 12.37 -0.94
C SER A 37 17.72 11.71 0.43
N LEU A 38 18.69 10.82 0.59
CA LEU A 38 18.95 10.20 1.87
C LEU A 38 19.45 11.25 2.88
N PRO A 39 18.94 11.21 4.13
CA PRO A 39 19.42 12.13 5.14
C PRO A 39 20.89 11.86 5.50
N LEU A 40 21.63 12.93 5.79
CA LEU A 40 22.97 12.84 6.35
C LEU A 40 22.84 12.52 7.85
N ILE A 41 23.30 11.35 8.25
CA ILE A 41 23.21 10.83 9.61
C ILE A 41 24.50 10.16 10.04
N GLU A 42 24.72 10.09 11.34
CA GLU A 42 25.80 9.32 11.94
C GLU A 42 25.41 7.83 12.06
N ASN A 43 26.40 6.94 12.30
CA ASN A 43 26.20 5.51 12.50
C ASN A 43 25.50 4.78 11.32
N THR A 44 25.87 5.12 10.10
CA THR A 44 25.35 4.51 8.87
C THR A 44 25.53 2.98 8.74
N PRO A 45 26.50 2.31 9.42
CA PRO A 45 26.64 0.84 9.36
C PRO A 45 25.41 0.07 9.86
N TRP A 46 24.53 0.71 10.63
CA TRP A 46 23.26 0.11 11.04
C TRP A 46 22.26 0.02 9.86
N CYS A 47 22.33 0.97 8.93
CA CYS A 47 21.40 1.08 7.79
C CYS A 47 21.72 -0.01 6.75
N ARG A 48 20.71 -0.77 6.34
CA ARG A 48 20.77 -1.80 5.28
C ARG A 48 20.00 -1.37 4.03
N THR A 49 18.95 -0.60 4.22
CA THR A 49 18.06 -0.11 3.16
C THR A 49 17.93 1.41 3.23
N PRO A 50 17.51 2.09 2.14
CA PRO A 50 17.24 3.53 2.17
C PRO A 50 16.26 3.95 3.27
N VAL A 51 15.29 3.11 3.61
CA VAL A 51 14.29 3.40 4.66
C VAL A 51 14.96 3.50 6.03
N ASP A 52 15.99 2.71 6.30
CA ASP A 52 16.70 2.72 7.57
C ASP A 52 17.33 4.08 7.87
N TYR A 53 17.77 4.83 6.86
CA TYR A 53 18.30 6.17 7.02
C TYR A 53 17.28 7.15 7.60
N PHE A 54 16.04 7.09 7.12
CA PHE A 54 14.96 7.94 7.63
C PHE A 54 14.52 7.51 9.04
N VAL A 55 14.51 6.21 9.31
CA VAL A 55 14.20 5.67 10.63
C VAL A 55 15.25 6.11 11.64
N LEU A 56 16.55 5.92 11.32
CA LEU A 56 17.65 6.29 12.18
C LEU A 56 17.71 7.80 12.44
N GLN A 57 17.45 8.64 11.42
CA GLN A 57 17.35 10.09 11.59
C GLN A 57 16.27 10.44 12.62
N ARG A 58 15.10 9.82 12.54
CA ARG A 58 14.01 10.06 13.49
C ARG A 58 14.35 9.61 14.92
N GLN A 59 15.06 8.50 15.03
CA GLN A 59 15.55 8.01 16.33
C GLN A 59 16.56 8.99 16.93
N GLN A 60 17.56 9.43 16.16
CA GLN A 60 18.57 10.40 16.61
C GLN A 60 17.96 11.73 17.04
N GLN A 61 16.96 12.25 16.32
CA GLN A 61 16.22 13.46 16.72
C GLN A 61 15.54 13.34 18.08
N ARG A 62 15.29 12.11 18.53
CA ARG A 62 14.65 11.81 19.84
C ARG A 62 15.64 11.25 20.85
N SER A 63 16.94 11.28 20.57
CA SER A 63 18.00 10.70 21.40
C SER A 63 17.76 9.20 21.68
N LEU A 64 17.23 8.47 20.69
CA LEU A 64 17.03 7.04 20.76
C LEU A 64 18.08 6.31 19.93
N GLU A 65 18.57 5.20 20.45
CA GLU A 65 19.47 4.30 19.74
C GLU A 65 18.73 3.06 19.25
N PRO A 66 19.15 2.50 18.08
CA PRO A 66 18.61 1.23 17.60
C PRO A 66 18.90 0.10 18.60
N SER A 67 17.92 -0.75 18.84
CA SER A 67 18.13 -1.96 19.63
C SER A 67 19.04 -2.96 18.89
N LEU A 68 19.70 -3.82 19.63
CA LEU A 68 20.43 -4.94 19.07
C LEU A 68 19.50 -5.86 18.24
N GLN A 69 20.09 -6.56 17.27
CA GLN A 69 19.34 -7.53 16.48
C GLN A 69 18.74 -8.61 17.40
N ALA A 70 17.46 -8.89 17.19
CA ALA A 70 16.77 -9.93 17.97
C ALA A 70 17.39 -11.33 17.74
N PRO A 71 17.33 -12.22 18.74
CA PRO A 71 17.73 -13.63 18.59
C PRO A 71 16.99 -14.32 17.43
N ARG A 72 17.60 -15.37 16.88
CA ARG A 72 17.08 -16.06 15.67
C ARG A 72 15.70 -16.68 15.85
N ASP A 73 15.41 -17.22 17.02
CA ASP A 73 14.07 -17.74 17.37
C ASP A 73 13.00 -16.65 17.39
N VAL A 74 13.34 -15.48 17.91
CA VAL A 74 12.45 -14.30 17.88
C VAL A 74 12.25 -13.79 16.45
N LEU A 75 13.32 -13.74 15.65
CA LEU A 75 13.24 -13.30 14.25
C LEU A 75 12.31 -14.20 13.44
N ILE A 76 12.51 -15.51 13.46
CA ILE A 76 11.67 -16.45 12.69
C ILE A 76 10.23 -16.43 13.18
N ARG A 77 9.99 -16.29 14.48
CA ARG A 77 8.65 -16.18 15.04
C ARG A 77 7.94 -14.93 14.50
N ARG A 78 8.60 -13.76 14.55
CA ARG A 78 8.03 -12.50 14.04
C ARG A 78 7.71 -12.63 12.56
N ALA A 79 8.67 -13.04 11.73
CA ALA A 79 8.47 -13.18 10.30
C ALA A 79 7.33 -14.17 9.95
N SER A 80 7.26 -15.31 10.64
CA SER A 80 6.19 -16.29 10.41
C SER A 80 4.81 -15.71 10.74
N MET A 81 4.67 -15.02 11.87
CA MET A 81 3.42 -14.39 12.28
C MET A 81 3.02 -13.26 11.33
N ASP A 82 3.97 -12.47 10.85
CA ASP A 82 3.68 -11.35 9.94
C ASP A 82 3.32 -11.85 8.54
N LEU A 83 4.09 -12.79 7.99
CA LEU A 83 3.94 -13.22 6.59
C LEU A 83 2.86 -14.30 6.41
N THR A 84 2.69 -15.21 7.38
CA THR A 84 1.74 -16.32 7.23
C THR A 84 0.63 -16.36 8.29
N GLY A 85 0.71 -15.50 9.31
CA GLY A 85 -0.24 -15.47 10.42
C GLY A 85 -0.11 -16.66 11.38
N LEU A 86 0.87 -17.54 11.16
CA LEU A 86 1.05 -18.77 11.92
C LEU A 86 2.42 -18.79 12.61
N PRO A 87 2.55 -19.39 13.83
CA PRO A 87 3.84 -19.58 14.44
C PRO A 87 4.68 -20.61 13.64
N PRO A 88 6.02 -20.48 13.67
CA PRO A 88 6.87 -21.49 13.06
C PRO A 88 6.79 -22.81 13.83
N THR A 89 6.97 -23.92 13.12
CA THR A 89 7.12 -25.23 13.76
C THR A 89 8.46 -25.32 14.50
N ARG A 90 8.54 -26.20 15.48
CA ARG A 90 9.80 -26.49 16.19
C ARG A 90 10.94 -26.81 15.22
N GLN A 91 10.68 -27.66 14.23
CA GLN A 91 11.67 -28.03 13.22
C GLN A 91 12.18 -26.83 12.42
N GLN A 92 11.29 -25.89 12.05
CA GLN A 92 11.67 -24.67 11.34
C GLN A 92 12.57 -23.76 12.20
N VAL A 93 12.28 -23.65 13.50
CA VAL A 93 13.11 -22.88 14.43
C VAL A 93 14.49 -23.53 14.56
N GLU A 94 14.57 -24.84 14.83
CA GLU A 94 15.82 -25.58 14.96
C GLU A 94 16.65 -25.52 13.67
N SER A 95 16.04 -25.73 12.52
CA SER A 95 16.71 -25.62 11.21
C SER A 95 17.31 -24.22 11.00
N PHE A 96 16.58 -23.16 11.32
CA PHE A 96 17.10 -21.80 11.19
C PHE A 96 18.19 -21.50 12.22
N GLN A 97 18.03 -21.93 13.47
CA GLN A 97 19.07 -21.75 14.51
C GLN A 97 20.40 -22.42 14.14
N ASN A 98 20.34 -23.59 13.49
CA ASN A 98 21.51 -24.39 13.11
C ASN A 98 22.11 -23.98 11.76
N ASP A 99 21.36 -23.26 10.91
CA ASP A 99 21.85 -22.79 9.60
C ASP A 99 22.81 -21.61 9.79
N LYS A 100 24.13 -21.89 9.74
CA LYS A 100 25.19 -20.87 9.87
C LYS A 100 25.64 -20.32 8.52
N GLN A 101 25.06 -20.75 7.41
CA GLN A 101 25.47 -20.31 6.08
C GLN A 101 25.02 -18.85 5.82
N PRO A 102 25.78 -18.09 5.02
CA PRO A 102 25.36 -16.77 4.56
C PRO A 102 23.97 -16.84 3.92
N GLY A 103 23.16 -15.82 4.15
CA GLY A 103 21.79 -15.76 3.58
C GLY A 103 20.76 -16.65 4.29
N ALA A 104 21.07 -17.27 5.43
CA ALA A 104 20.11 -18.08 6.18
C ALA A 104 18.78 -17.36 6.46
N TRP A 105 18.83 -16.08 6.77
CA TRP A 105 17.63 -15.28 6.98
C TRP A 105 16.82 -15.09 5.69
N ASN A 106 17.47 -14.80 4.58
CA ASN A 106 16.78 -14.65 3.29
C ASN A 106 16.07 -15.94 2.89
N ARG A 107 16.71 -17.12 3.11
CA ARG A 107 16.06 -18.42 2.85
C ARG A 107 14.79 -18.63 3.68
N VAL A 108 14.77 -18.15 4.92
CA VAL A 108 13.55 -18.17 5.75
C VAL A 108 12.47 -17.30 5.14
N ILE A 109 12.79 -16.06 4.76
CA ILE A 109 11.84 -15.11 4.18
C ILE A 109 11.28 -15.66 2.86
N GLU A 110 12.15 -16.10 1.94
CA GLU A 110 11.73 -16.67 0.64
C GLU A 110 10.77 -17.85 0.82
N ARG A 111 11.07 -18.74 1.75
CA ARG A 111 10.18 -19.86 2.06
C ARG A 111 8.82 -19.43 2.61
N LEU A 112 8.78 -18.39 3.44
CA LEU A 112 7.53 -17.87 3.99
C LEU A 112 6.71 -17.17 2.92
N LEU A 113 7.34 -16.40 2.03
CA LEU A 113 6.69 -15.74 0.90
C LEU A 113 6.16 -16.75 -0.12
N ALA A 114 6.86 -17.86 -0.35
CA ALA A 114 6.40 -18.94 -1.22
C ALA A 114 5.31 -19.83 -0.61
N SER A 115 4.94 -19.60 0.64
CA SER A 115 3.88 -20.36 1.31
C SER A 115 2.50 -19.92 0.85
N PRO A 116 1.56 -20.83 0.53
CA PRO A 116 0.17 -20.45 0.22
C PRO A 116 -0.51 -19.69 1.38
N ARG A 117 -0.01 -19.84 2.62
CA ARG A 117 -0.48 -19.10 3.77
C ARG A 117 -0.20 -17.59 3.70
N TYR A 118 0.76 -17.17 2.86
CA TYR A 118 1.02 -15.76 2.61
C TYR A 118 -0.21 -15.07 2.01
N GLY A 119 -0.78 -15.62 0.95
CA GLY A 119 -2.00 -15.07 0.34
C GLY A 119 -3.21 -15.12 1.27
N GLU A 120 -3.38 -16.19 2.06
CA GLU A 120 -4.45 -16.26 3.07
C GLU A 120 -4.31 -15.17 4.12
N ARG A 121 -3.08 -14.90 4.59
CA ARG A 121 -2.79 -13.86 5.58
C ARG A 121 -2.98 -12.45 5.04
N TRP A 122 -2.41 -12.17 3.87
CA TRP A 122 -2.39 -10.81 3.30
C TRP A 122 -3.66 -10.48 2.51
N GLY A 123 -4.27 -11.47 1.87
CA GLY A 123 -5.57 -11.32 1.22
C GLY A 123 -6.66 -10.86 2.18
N ARG A 124 -6.59 -11.24 3.45
CA ARG A 124 -7.52 -10.78 4.49
C ARG A 124 -7.57 -9.26 4.59
N HIS A 125 -6.42 -8.56 4.52
CA HIS A 125 -6.40 -7.10 4.61
C HIS A 125 -7.15 -6.45 3.44
N TRP A 126 -7.06 -7.04 2.25
CA TRP A 126 -7.84 -6.58 1.11
C TRP A 126 -9.33 -6.90 1.24
N LEU A 127 -9.65 -8.09 1.70
CA LEU A 127 -11.03 -8.51 1.94
C LEU A 127 -11.74 -7.64 2.98
N ASP A 128 -11.01 -7.17 4.00
CA ASP A 128 -11.52 -6.21 4.98
C ASP A 128 -11.85 -4.85 4.31
N LEU A 129 -11.01 -4.37 3.39
CA LEU A 129 -11.29 -3.15 2.61
C LEU A 129 -12.49 -3.33 1.68
N ALA A 130 -12.61 -4.49 1.03
CA ALA A 130 -13.72 -4.84 0.17
C ALA A 130 -15.02 -5.15 0.95
N ARG A 131 -14.96 -5.19 2.28
CA ARG A 131 -16.07 -5.58 3.16
C ARG A 131 -16.67 -6.93 2.78
N TYR A 132 -15.78 -7.88 2.44
CA TYR A 132 -16.17 -9.24 2.08
C TYR A 132 -16.97 -9.92 3.19
N ALA A 133 -18.06 -10.57 2.83
CA ALA A 133 -18.83 -11.43 3.71
C ALA A 133 -19.48 -12.58 2.92
N ASP A 134 -19.66 -13.72 3.58
CA ASP A 134 -20.37 -14.89 3.01
C ASP A 134 -21.89 -14.76 3.04
N SER A 135 -22.40 -13.69 3.67
CA SER A 135 -23.84 -13.38 3.74
C SER A 135 -24.07 -11.87 3.63
N ASN A 136 -25.32 -11.47 3.43
CA ASN A 136 -25.70 -10.06 3.36
C ASN A 136 -25.75 -9.38 4.73
N GLY A 137 -25.83 -10.15 5.81
CA GLY A 137 -25.92 -9.66 7.18
C GLY A 137 -27.24 -8.95 7.53
N PHE A 138 -27.39 -8.58 8.81
CA PHE A 138 -28.49 -7.79 9.35
C PHE A 138 -29.90 -8.39 9.06
N GLU A 139 -30.90 -7.59 8.66
CA GLU A 139 -32.30 -8.00 8.52
C GLU A 139 -32.53 -9.06 7.43
N PHE A 140 -31.69 -9.12 6.41
CA PHE A 140 -31.78 -10.04 5.28
C PHE A 140 -30.50 -10.86 5.14
N ASP A 141 -30.20 -11.66 6.16
CA ASP A 141 -28.98 -12.46 6.22
C ASP A 141 -29.02 -13.69 5.30
N PHE A 142 -29.19 -13.44 4.00
CA PHE A 142 -29.11 -14.49 3.00
C PHE A 142 -27.64 -14.85 2.72
N VAL A 143 -27.37 -16.16 2.66
CA VAL A 143 -26.07 -16.69 2.25
C VAL A 143 -25.75 -16.26 0.82
N ARG A 144 -24.53 -15.83 0.58
CA ARG A 144 -23.97 -15.52 -0.75
C ARG A 144 -23.15 -16.72 -1.26
N PRO A 145 -23.78 -17.70 -1.93
CA PRO A 145 -23.16 -19.02 -2.16
C PRO A 145 -21.93 -18.98 -3.07
N HIS A 146 -21.70 -17.89 -3.76
CA HIS A 146 -20.59 -17.72 -4.70
C HIS A 146 -19.54 -16.68 -4.26
N ALA A 147 -19.73 -16.06 -3.09
CA ALA A 147 -18.80 -15.02 -2.61
C ALA A 147 -17.37 -15.54 -2.44
N TRP A 148 -17.19 -16.81 -2.08
CA TRP A 148 -15.89 -17.44 -1.90
C TRP A 148 -14.99 -17.40 -3.15
N HIS A 149 -15.54 -17.33 -4.35
CA HIS A 149 -14.75 -17.18 -5.58
C HIS A 149 -13.90 -15.91 -5.54
N TYR A 150 -14.50 -14.79 -5.13
CA TYR A 150 -13.77 -13.53 -4.98
C TYR A 150 -12.67 -13.61 -3.92
N ARG A 151 -12.94 -14.21 -2.77
CA ARG A 151 -11.93 -14.46 -1.74
C ARG A 151 -10.75 -15.26 -2.30
N ASP A 152 -11.03 -16.33 -3.01
CA ASP A 152 -10.00 -17.20 -3.56
C ASP A 152 -9.20 -16.51 -4.67
N TYR A 153 -9.85 -15.66 -5.50
CA TYR A 153 -9.17 -14.77 -6.44
C TYR A 153 -8.18 -13.83 -5.74
N VAL A 154 -8.59 -13.19 -4.65
CA VAL A 154 -7.74 -12.30 -3.86
C VAL A 154 -6.54 -13.07 -3.30
N ILE A 155 -6.75 -14.22 -2.66
CA ILE A 155 -5.70 -15.08 -2.10
C ILE A 155 -4.70 -15.51 -3.20
N ALA A 156 -5.21 -15.95 -4.34
CA ALA A 156 -4.38 -16.35 -5.48
C ALA A 156 -3.56 -15.18 -6.03
N SER A 157 -4.14 -13.98 -6.11
CA SER A 157 -3.45 -12.77 -6.57
C SER A 157 -2.25 -12.40 -5.69
N PHE A 158 -2.39 -12.49 -4.37
CA PHE A 158 -1.26 -12.29 -3.44
C PHE A 158 -0.21 -13.39 -3.56
N ASN A 159 -0.59 -14.66 -3.70
CA ASN A 159 0.36 -15.77 -3.85
C ASN A 159 1.12 -15.76 -5.17
N GLN A 160 0.53 -15.16 -6.22
CA GLN A 160 1.13 -15.01 -7.55
C GLN A 160 1.92 -13.71 -7.71
N ASP A 161 2.01 -12.89 -6.66
CA ASP A 161 2.61 -11.55 -6.71
C ASP A 161 2.06 -10.72 -7.88
N LYS A 162 0.72 -10.77 -8.08
CA LYS A 162 0.05 -10.07 -9.18
C LYS A 162 0.35 -8.56 -9.09
N PRO A 163 0.80 -7.90 -10.17
CA PRO A 163 1.03 -6.45 -10.17
C PRO A 163 -0.21 -5.68 -9.70
N TYR A 164 -0.01 -4.73 -8.80
CA TYR A 164 -1.10 -4.01 -8.15
C TYR A 164 -2.03 -3.29 -9.13
N ASP A 165 -1.48 -2.69 -10.18
CA ASP A 165 -2.25 -2.02 -11.22
C ASP A 165 -3.15 -3.00 -12.00
N THR A 166 -2.65 -4.22 -12.28
CA THR A 166 -3.42 -5.30 -12.90
C THR A 166 -4.51 -5.78 -11.94
N PHE A 167 -4.17 -6.01 -10.68
CA PHE A 167 -5.11 -6.43 -9.66
C PHE A 167 -6.28 -5.44 -9.50
N VAL A 168 -6.00 -4.14 -9.48
CA VAL A 168 -7.05 -3.11 -9.39
C VAL A 168 -7.90 -3.04 -10.67
N ARG A 169 -7.25 -3.08 -11.85
CA ARG A 169 -7.98 -3.02 -13.13
C ARG A 169 -8.93 -4.21 -13.30
N GLU A 170 -8.51 -5.42 -12.94
CA GLU A 170 -9.36 -6.60 -13.02
C GLU A 170 -10.58 -6.48 -12.10
N GLN A 171 -10.45 -5.87 -10.94
CA GLN A 171 -11.58 -5.66 -10.02
C GLN A 171 -12.56 -4.59 -10.50
N LEU A 172 -12.12 -3.61 -11.27
CA LEU A 172 -12.98 -2.54 -11.79
C LEU A 172 -13.65 -2.89 -13.13
N ALA A 173 -12.98 -3.67 -13.97
CA ALA A 173 -13.40 -3.94 -15.34
C ALA A 173 -12.91 -5.31 -15.85
N GLY A 174 -12.80 -6.31 -15.00
CA GLY A 174 -12.31 -7.63 -15.37
C GLY A 174 -13.12 -8.29 -16.47
N ASP A 175 -14.44 -8.17 -16.41
CA ASP A 175 -15.38 -8.64 -17.42
C ASP A 175 -15.24 -7.97 -18.79
N GLU A 176 -14.70 -6.77 -18.85
CA GLU A 176 -14.39 -6.07 -20.10
C GLU A 176 -12.95 -6.30 -20.59
N ILE A 177 -12.01 -6.56 -19.67
CA ILE A 177 -10.59 -6.77 -19.99
C ILE A 177 -10.39 -8.14 -20.65
N ASN A 178 -10.94 -9.18 -20.08
CA ASN A 178 -10.84 -10.55 -20.60
C ASN A 178 -12.11 -11.35 -20.33
N ARG A 179 -12.99 -11.38 -21.32
CA ARG A 179 -14.29 -12.05 -21.22
C ARG A 179 -14.19 -13.56 -21.19
N ASP A 180 -13.08 -14.14 -21.64
CA ASP A 180 -12.85 -15.58 -21.69
C ASP A 180 -12.18 -16.10 -20.40
N ASP A 181 -11.68 -15.22 -19.55
CA ASP A 181 -11.03 -15.59 -18.30
C ASP A 181 -12.00 -15.45 -17.11
N PHE A 182 -12.44 -16.59 -16.60
CA PHE A 182 -13.33 -16.65 -15.43
C PHE A 182 -12.74 -15.92 -14.20
N SER A 183 -11.41 -15.92 -14.05
CA SER A 183 -10.74 -15.21 -12.95
C SER A 183 -10.98 -13.69 -13.03
N CYS A 184 -10.96 -13.11 -14.23
CA CYS A 184 -11.25 -11.69 -14.44
C CYS A 184 -12.72 -11.35 -14.12
N TRP A 185 -13.66 -12.24 -14.44
CA TRP A 185 -15.05 -12.07 -14.02
C TRP A 185 -15.22 -12.10 -12.51
N VAL A 186 -14.56 -13.05 -11.85
CA VAL A 186 -14.60 -13.20 -10.40
C VAL A 186 -14.03 -11.97 -9.70
N ALA A 187 -13.02 -11.34 -10.29
CA ALA A 187 -12.39 -10.13 -9.76
C ALA A 187 -13.40 -8.98 -9.58
N THR A 188 -14.39 -8.85 -10.47
CA THR A 188 -15.45 -7.82 -10.38
C THR A 188 -16.38 -7.99 -9.19
N GLY A 189 -16.29 -9.08 -8.46
CA GLY A 189 -16.98 -9.29 -7.19
C GLY A 189 -16.61 -8.28 -6.09
N PHE A 190 -15.65 -7.38 -6.34
CA PHE A 190 -15.33 -6.23 -5.50
C PHE A 190 -16.46 -5.18 -5.51
N CYS A 191 -17.13 -4.96 -6.64
CA CYS A 191 -18.17 -3.93 -6.84
C CYS A 191 -19.59 -4.40 -6.33
#